data_c39e10487292019ec4a7d2379216d341
#
_entry.id   c39e10487292019ec4a7d2379216d341
#
_cell.length_a   1.000
_cell.length_b   1.000
_cell.length_c   1.000
_cell.angle_alpha   90.00
_cell.angle_beta   90.00
_cell.angle_gamma   90.00
#
_symmetry.space_group_name_H-M   'P 1'
#
loop_
_entity.id
_entity.type
_entity.pdbx_description
1 polymer ?
#
loop_
_entity_poly.entity_id
_entity_poly.type
_entity_poly.pdbx_seq_one_letter_code
_entity_poly.pdbx_strand_id
1 'polypeptide(L)'
;RGVNVFPSQIESVIGEFAFLSPFYHITLTNEDYMDEMVVSIEVEERHLTDDMIRMAEMKRQVEDRLKSVLNIKTAVKLELPGALARYEGKAQHVTDNRSYE
;
A
#
# COMPACT_ATOMS: atom_id res chain seq x y z
N ARG A 1 18.90 -3.97 9.42
CA ARG A 1 18.50 -2.63 9.76
C ARG A 1 17.40 -2.18 8.80
N GLY A 2 16.80 -1.04 9.03
CA GLY A 2 15.65 -0.60 8.29
C GLY A 2 15.85 -0.48 6.79
N VAL A 3 14.76 -0.61 6.06
CA VAL A 3 14.72 -0.47 4.61
C VAL A 3 14.16 0.90 4.27
N ASN A 4 14.78 1.57 3.31
CA ASN A 4 14.26 2.84 2.82
C ASN A 4 13.16 2.56 1.80
N VAL A 5 12.01 3.20 2.00
CA VAL A 5 10.89 3.06 1.08
C VAL A 5 10.66 4.40 0.40
N PHE A 6 10.61 4.39 -0.91
CA PHE A 6 10.41 5.60 -1.68
C PHE A 6 8.99 5.57 -2.25
N PRO A 7 8.16 6.58 -1.89
CA PRO A 7 6.78 6.60 -2.39
C PRO A 7 6.67 6.46 -3.90
N SER A 8 7.66 6.93 -4.65
CA SER A 8 7.62 6.81 -6.11
C SER A 8 7.58 5.35 -6.57
N GLN A 9 8.22 4.44 -5.83
CA GLN A 9 8.17 3.02 -6.17
C GLN A 9 6.75 2.46 -5.98
N ILE A 10 6.10 2.88 -4.89
CA ILE A 10 4.71 2.47 -4.63
C ILE A 10 3.79 3.02 -5.70
N GLU A 11 3.96 4.30 -6.04
CA GLU A 11 3.13 4.95 -7.05
C GLU A 11 3.27 4.28 -8.41
N SER A 12 4.48 3.85 -8.74
CA SER A 12 4.74 3.15 -9.99
C SER A 12 3.94 1.84 -10.06
N VAL A 13 3.91 1.10 -8.95
CA VAL A 13 3.14 -0.15 -8.90
C VAL A 13 1.64 0.13 -8.95
N ILE A 14 1.17 1.13 -8.21
CA ILE A 14 -0.24 1.50 -8.22
C ILE A 14 -0.69 1.82 -9.65
N GLY A 15 0.15 2.52 -10.41
CA GLY A 15 -0.17 2.89 -11.78
C GLY A 15 -0.30 1.71 -12.73
N GLU A 16 0.17 0.53 -12.34
CA GLU A 16 0.03 -0.68 -13.17
C GLU A 16 -1.38 -1.26 -13.13
N PHE A 17 -2.20 -0.87 -12.15
CA PHE A 17 -3.50 -1.49 -11.91
C PHE A 17 -4.63 -0.49 -12.13
N ALA A 18 -5.48 -0.76 -13.11
CA ALA A 18 -6.59 0.14 -13.43
C ALA A 18 -7.60 0.26 -12.29
N PHE A 19 -7.67 -0.77 -11.42
CA PHE A 19 -8.64 -0.75 -10.33
C PHE A 19 -8.17 0.03 -9.11
N LEU A 20 -6.93 0.54 -9.10
CA LEU A 20 -6.40 1.31 -7.97
C LEU A 20 -6.46 2.79 -8.27
N SER A 21 -6.87 3.57 -7.27
CA SER A 21 -6.78 5.02 -7.36
C SER A 21 -5.41 5.46 -6.86
N PRO A 22 -5.01 6.73 -7.10
CA PRO A 22 -3.70 7.20 -6.65
C PRO A 22 -3.63 7.50 -5.16
N PHE A 23 -4.71 7.28 -4.41
CA PHE A 23 -4.72 7.61 -2.98
C PHE A 23 -4.29 6.40 -2.17
N TYR A 24 -3.19 6.56 -1.44
CA TYR A 24 -2.60 5.47 -0.68
C TYR A 24 -1.94 5.99 0.58
N HIS A 25 -1.68 5.09 1.53
CA HIS A 25 -0.93 5.41 2.73
C HIS A 25 -0.07 4.19 3.10
N ILE A 26 1.18 4.46 3.47
CA ILE A 26 2.14 3.42 3.83
C ILE A 26 2.36 3.48 5.34
N THR A 27 2.25 2.33 6.01
CA THR A 27 2.58 2.23 7.42
C THR A 27 3.73 1.25 7.56
N LEU A 28 4.82 1.71 8.16
CA LEU A 28 5.99 0.89 8.42
C LEU A 28 6.01 0.50 9.88
N THR A 29 6.17 -0.79 10.13
CA THR A 29 6.33 -1.33 11.47
C THR A 29 7.49 -2.31 11.45
N ASN A 30 7.89 -2.77 12.62
CA ASN A 30 8.86 -3.86 12.69
C ASN A 30 8.51 -4.77 13.85
N GLU A 31 8.88 -6.03 13.71
CA GLU A 31 8.70 -7.02 14.75
C GLU A 31 9.94 -7.90 14.69
N ASP A 32 10.58 -8.10 15.87
CA ASP A 32 11.81 -8.90 15.94
C ASP A 32 12.85 -8.39 14.95
N TYR A 33 12.96 -7.07 14.84
CA TYR A 33 13.92 -6.38 13.96
C TYR A 33 13.70 -6.64 12.48
N MET A 34 12.55 -7.18 12.12
CA MET A 34 12.18 -7.34 10.72
C MET A 34 11.15 -6.28 10.33
N ASP A 35 11.45 -5.55 9.27
CA ASP A 35 10.56 -4.51 8.78
C ASP A 35 9.34 -5.13 8.12
N GLU A 36 8.18 -4.54 8.40
CA GLU A 36 6.93 -4.89 7.75
C GLU A 36 6.29 -3.63 7.22
N MET A 37 5.61 -3.75 6.11
CA MET A 37 4.96 -2.62 5.49
C MET A 37 3.51 -2.97 5.18
N VAL A 38 2.62 -2.04 5.53
CA VAL A 38 1.22 -2.13 5.13
C VAL A 38 0.94 -0.96 4.20
N VAL A 39 0.43 -1.26 3.02
CA VAL A 39 0.06 -0.24 2.05
C VAL A 39 -1.45 -0.24 1.91
N SER A 40 -2.08 0.84 2.36
CA SER A 40 -3.53 1.04 2.20
C SER A 40 -3.74 1.81 0.90
N ILE A 41 -4.59 1.29 0.03
CA ILE A 41 -4.81 1.90 -1.29
C ILE A 41 -6.30 1.89 -1.57
N GLU A 42 -6.82 3.02 -2.04
CA GLU A 42 -8.23 3.10 -2.40
C GLU A 42 -8.47 2.44 -3.74
N VAL A 43 -9.58 1.71 -3.84
CA VAL A 43 -10.03 1.13 -5.08
C VAL A 43 -10.83 2.19 -5.84
N GLU A 44 -10.68 2.22 -7.16
CA GLU A 44 -11.48 3.11 -7.99
C GLU A 44 -12.95 2.73 -7.89
N GLU A 45 -13.80 3.74 -7.81
CA GLU A 45 -15.23 3.52 -7.60
C GLU A 45 -15.82 2.59 -8.64
N ARG A 46 -15.44 2.73 -9.89
CA ARG A 46 -15.99 1.92 -10.97
C ARG A 46 -15.55 0.46 -10.91
N HIS A 47 -14.57 0.15 -10.07
CA HIS A 47 -14.07 -1.21 -9.91
C HIS A 47 -14.48 -1.83 -8.59
N LEU A 48 -15.28 -1.13 -7.80
CA LEU A 48 -15.76 -1.67 -6.55
C LEU A 48 -16.65 -2.89 -6.80
N THR A 49 -16.51 -3.86 -5.93
CA THR A 49 -17.31 -5.08 -5.99
C THR A 49 -17.49 -5.61 -4.57
N ASP A 50 -18.60 -6.29 -4.34
CA ASP A 50 -18.78 -7.02 -3.08
C ASP A 50 -18.46 -8.50 -3.24
N ASP A 51 -17.90 -8.89 -4.39
CA ASP A 51 -17.39 -10.23 -4.61
C ASP A 51 -16.06 -10.39 -3.87
N MET A 52 -16.11 -11.13 -2.75
CA MET A 52 -14.94 -11.27 -1.89
C MET A 52 -13.79 -12.00 -2.57
N ILE A 53 -14.10 -12.93 -3.46
CA ILE A 53 -13.06 -13.66 -4.20
C ILE A 53 -12.33 -12.70 -5.13
N ARG A 54 -13.08 -11.85 -5.82
CA ARG A 54 -12.49 -10.87 -6.71
C ARG A 54 -11.61 -9.89 -5.95
N MET A 55 -12.09 -9.40 -4.80
CA MET A 55 -11.32 -8.48 -3.98
C MET A 55 -10.04 -9.12 -3.47
N ALA A 56 -10.11 -10.39 -3.07
CA ALA A 56 -8.91 -11.11 -2.61
C ALA A 56 -7.88 -11.26 -3.73
N GLU A 57 -8.34 -11.51 -4.96
CA GLU A 57 -7.45 -11.60 -6.10
C GLU A 57 -6.75 -10.28 -6.39
N MET A 58 -7.52 -9.19 -6.36
CA MET A 58 -6.96 -7.87 -6.59
C MET A 58 -5.89 -7.55 -5.56
N LYS A 59 -6.19 -7.83 -4.30
CA LYS A 59 -5.25 -7.60 -3.21
C LYS A 59 -3.97 -8.41 -3.41
N ARG A 60 -4.10 -9.69 -3.76
CA ARG A 60 -2.94 -10.57 -3.93
C ARG A 60 -2.06 -10.11 -5.09
N GLN A 61 -2.66 -9.68 -6.19
CA GLN A 61 -1.90 -9.20 -7.33
C GLN A 61 -1.04 -8.00 -6.94
N VAL A 62 -1.61 -7.07 -6.19
CA VAL A 62 -0.89 -5.88 -5.76
C VAL A 62 0.21 -6.25 -4.77
N GLU A 63 -0.09 -7.15 -3.81
CA GLU A 63 0.90 -7.59 -2.84
C GLU A 63 2.09 -8.25 -3.51
N ASP A 64 1.83 -9.14 -4.46
CA ASP A 64 2.91 -9.84 -5.16
C ASP A 64 3.79 -8.86 -5.91
N ARG A 65 3.17 -7.87 -6.54
CA ARG A 65 3.91 -6.89 -7.30
C ARG A 65 4.79 -6.02 -6.39
N LEU A 66 4.22 -5.58 -5.27
CA LEU A 66 4.97 -4.76 -4.31
C LEU A 66 6.14 -5.53 -3.70
N LYS A 67 5.91 -6.79 -3.34
CA LYS A 67 7.00 -7.62 -2.81
C LYS A 67 8.12 -7.77 -3.83
N SER A 68 7.77 -7.96 -5.10
CA SER A 68 8.74 -8.12 -6.15
C SER A 68 9.60 -6.86 -6.34
N VAL A 69 8.98 -5.69 -6.24
CA VAL A 69 9.67 -4.42 -6.44
C VAL A 69 10.48 -4.02 -5.22
N LEU A 70 9.90 -4.18 -4.03
CA LEU A 70 10.48 -3.62 -2.81
C LEU A 70 11.32 -4.61 -2.02
N ASN A 71 11.13 -5.89 -2.24
CA ASN A 71 11.87 -6.95 -1.56
C ASN A 71 11.75 -6.83 -0.04
N ILE A 72 10.55 -6.52 0.43
CA ILE A 72 10.23 -6.40 1.85
C ILE A 72 8.84 -7.02 2.06
N LYS A 73 8.63 -7.59 3.24
CA LYS A 73 7.32 -8.15 3.59
C LYS A 73 6.27 -7.04 3.50
N THR A 74 5.30 -7.23 2.64
CA THR A 74 4.32 -6.19 2.32
C THR A 74 2.92 -6.78 2.38
N ALA A 75 2.04 -6.11 3.11
CA ALA A 75 0.61 -6.40 3.11
C ALA A 75 -0.14 -5.24 2.48
N VAL A 76 -1.19 -5.56 1.73
CA VAL A 76 -2.01 -4.55 1.09
C VAL A 76 -3.38 -4.54 1.75
N LYS A 77 -3.91 -3.35 1.95
CA LYS A 77 -5.24 -3.15 2.46
C LYS A 77 -6.01 -2.32 1.44
N LEU A 78 -7.00 -2.92 0.80
CA LEU A 78 -7.81 -2.20 -0.17
C LEU A 78 -8.89 -1.42 0.58
N GLU A 79 -9.00 -0.13 0.28
CA GLU A 79 -9.92 0.77 0.96
C GLU A 79 -11.00 1.25 0.02
N LEU A 80 -12.12 1.65 0.60
CA LEU A 80 -13.20 2.24 -0.17
C LEU A 80 -12.81 3.64 -0.65
N PRO A 81 -13.36 4.09 -1.78
CA PRO A 81 -13.09 5.46 -2.25
C PRO A 81 -13.44 6.47 -1.16
N GLY A 82 -12.54 7.40 -0.93
CA GLY A 82 -12.71 8.43 0.08
C GLY A 82 -12.32 8.05 1.48
N ALA A 83 -11.88 6.79 1.71
CA ALA A 83 -11.55 6.33 3.06
C ALA A 83 -10.26 6.93 3.59
N LEU A 84 -9.31 7.23 2.71
CA LEU A 84 -8.01 7.74 3.12
C LEU A 84 -8.01 9.25 3.14
N ALA A 85 -7.18 9.82 4.05
CA ALA A 85 -7.04 11.27 4.15
C ALA A 85 -6.47 11.83 2.85
N ARG A 86 -6.92 13.03 2.50
CA ARG A 86 -6.39 13.78 1.37
C ARG A 86 -5.48 14.86 1.92
N TYR A 87 -4.24 14.87 1.45
CA TYR A 87 -3.26 15.87 1.88
C TYR A 87 -3.01 16.83 0.74
N GLU A 88 -2.80 18.08 1.06
CA GLU A 88 -2.46 19.10 0.08
C GLU A 88 -0.98 19.41 0.16
N GLY A 89 -0.43 19.84 -0.97
CA GLY A 89 0.98 20.16 -1.05
C GLY A 89 1.83 18.91 -0.93
N LYS A 90 2.76 18.92 0.02
CA LYS A 90 3.60 17.77 0.26
C LYS A 90 2.80 16.75 1.05
N ALA A 91 2.27 15.77 0.36
CA ALA A 91 1.46 14.74 0.98
C ALA A 91 2.29 13.88 1.92
N GLN A 92 1.67 13.51 3.04
CA GLN A 92 2.27 12.60 3.98
C GLN A 92 1.74 11.21 3.70
N HIS A 93 2.48 10.46 2.92
CA HIS A 93 2.04 9.11 2.53
C HIS A 93 2.58 8.02 3.44
N VAL A 94 3.47 8.36 4.36
CA VAL A 94 4.19 7.36 5.15
C VAL A 94 4.06 7.65 6.63
N THR A 95 3.67 6.64 7.40
CA THR A 95 3.76 6.64 8.84
C THR A 95 4.77 5.57 9.23
N ASP A 96 5.82 5.97 9.95
CA ASP A 96 6.91 5.05 10.30
C ASP A 96 6.87 4.80 11.81
N ASN A 97 6.41 3.61 12.17
CA ASN A 97 6.29 3.20 13.57
C ASN A 97 7.36 2.19 13.97
N ARG A 98 8.45 2.12 13.20
CA ARG A 98 9.51 1.16 13.51
C ARG A 98 10.31 1.61 14.73
N SER A 99 10.79 0.62 15.48
CA SER A 99 11.63 0.84 16.64
C SER A 99 12.77 -0.17 16.62
N TYR A 100 13.98 0.29 16.88
CA TYR A 100 15.18 -0.55 16.86
C TYR A 100 15.99 -0.42 18.15
N GLU A 101 15.30 -0.27 19.25
CA GLU A 101 15.96 -0.20 20.56
C GLU A 101 16.49 -1.52 21.05
#